data_4ddc622471d9843967c288b1a9aab6ba
#
_entry.id   4ddc622471d9843967c288b1a9aab6ba
#
_cell.length_a   1.000
_cell.length_b   1.000
_cell.length_c   1.000
_cell.angle_alpha   90.00
_cell.angle_beta   90.00
_cell.angle_gamma   90.00
#
_symmetry.space_group_name_H-M   'P 1'
#
loop_
_entity.id
_entity.type
_entity.pdbx_description
1 polymer ?
#
loop_
_entity_poly.entity_id
_entity_poly.type
_entity_poly.pdbx_seq_one_letter_code
_entity_poly.pdbx_strand_id
1 'polypeptide(L)'
;MKSKKVFVPSGEYYLGDIGYAVNENHWTELGDSCNWYETPIGKINGYEVVAFKVNSGTYYDQHGNTYHCDSGLIGLIHVVNANLCEPMRKIVFKKPTWCCELNGVLFFDDCVIKVIKPD
;
A
#
# COMPACT_ATOMS: atom_id res chain seq x y z
N MET A 1 -8.67 18.67 8.32
CA MET A 1 -7.62 17.77 7.84
C MET A 1 -8.13 16.93 6.68
N LYS A 2 -7.33 16.78 5.65
CA LYS A 2 -7.75 16.02 4.46
C LYS A 2 -7.45 14.54 4.65
N SER A 3 -8.44 13.70 4.43
CA SER A 3 -8.21 12.27 4.25
C SER A 3 -7.80 12.02 2.80
N LYS A 4 -6.91 11.04 2.59
CA LYS A 4 -6.57 10.55 1.25
C LYS A 4 -7.35 9.26 1.03
N LYS A 5 -8.25 9.27 0.06
CA LYS A 5 -9.15 8.15 -0.18
C LYS A 5 -9.04 7.73 -1.64
N VAL A 6 -8.87 6.44 -1.87
CA VAL A 6 -8.78 5.86 -3.21
C VAL A 6 -9.63 4.60 -3.29
N PHE A 7 -9.90 4.18 -4.51
CA PHE A 7 -10.75 3.02 -4.79
C PHE A 7 -9.95 2.02 -5.62
N VAL A 8 -9.91 0.76 -5.19
CA VAL A 8 -9.22 -0.30 -5.94
C VAL A 8 -10.23 -1.32 -6.43
N PRO A 9 -10.01 -1.90 -7.62
CA PRO A 9 -10.90 -2.94 -8.13
C PRO A 9 -10.74 -4.23 -7.32
N SER A 10 -11.69 -5.14 -7.48
CA SER A 10 -11.57 -6.49 -6.92
C SER A 10 -10.29 -7.16 -7.44
N GLY A 11 -9.69 -8.02 -6.63
CA GLY A 11 -8.49 -8.73 -7.00
C GLY A 11 -7.69 -9.18 -5.79
N GLU A 12 -6.53 -9.76 -6.07
CA GLU A 12 -5.58 -10.19 -5.06
C GLU A 12 -4.40 -9.24 -5.01
N TYR A 13 -4.06 -8.80 -3.81
CA TYR A 13 -2.99 -7.82 -3.58
C TYR A 13 -2.08 -8.28 -2.47
N TYR A 14 -0.83 -7.83 -2.52
CA TYR A 14 0.05 -7.87 -1.36
C TYR A 14 -0.02 -6.55 -0.62
N LEU A 15 -0.14 -6.61 0.71
CA LEU A 15 -0.27 -5.46 1.60
C LEU A 15 1.00 -5.33 2.45
N GLY A 16 1.56 -4.14 2.49
CA GLY A 16 2.72 -3.86 3.32
C GLY A 16 3.60 -2.77 2.74
N ASP A 17 4.91 -2.84 3.03
CA ASP A 17 5.91 -1.92 2.48
C ASP A 17 6.13 -2.26 1.01
N ILE A 18 5.49 -1.52 0.13
CA ILE A 18 5.58 -1.80 -1.31
C ILE A 18 6.97 -1.55 -1.88
N GLY A 19 7.84 -0.85 -1.13
CA GLY A 19 9.24 -0.68 -1.52
C GLY A 19 9.97 -2.00 -1.70
N TYR A 20 9.52 -3.05 -1.05
CA TYR A 20 10.07 -4.39 -1.15
C TYR A 20 9.28 -5.30 -2.11
N ALA A 21 8.34 -4.75 -2.85
CA ALA A 21 7.48 -5.54 -3.74
C ALA A 21 7.43 -4.99 -5.17
N VAL A 22 7.91 -3.78 -5.42
CA VAL A 22 7.93 -3.17 -6.75
C VAL A 22 9.23 -3.50 -7.45
N ASN A 23 9.15 -4.09 -8.66
CA ASN A 23 10.32 -4.34 -9.49
C ASN A 23 10.98 -3.00 -9.83
N GLU A 24 12.31 -2.94 -9.78
CA GLU A 24 13.02 -1.68 -10.02
C GLU A 24 12.72 -1.07 -11.40
N ASN A 25 12.36 -1.89 -12.38
CA ASN A 25 11.97 -1.42 -13.72
C ASN A 25 10.62 -0.71 -13.74
N HIS A 26 9.82 -0.85 -12.68
CA HIS A 26 8.47 -0.30 -12.61
C HIS A 26 8.37 0.99 -11.80
N TRP A 27 9.46 1.43 -11.15
CA TRP A 27 9.39 2.60 -10.26
C TRP A 27 9.03 3.89 -11.00
N THR A 28 9.58 4.09 -12.20
CA THR A 28 9.28 5.28 -13.00
C THR A 28 7.83 5.29 -13.45
N GLU A 29 7.35 4.15 -13.95
CA GLU A 29 5.95 4.02 -14.37
C GLU A 29 5.00 4.31 -13.20
N LEU A 30 5.25 3.70 -12.05
CA LEU A 30 4.42 3.92 -10.86
C LEU A 30 4.47 5.38 -10.43
N GLY A 31 5.66 5.96 -10.30
CA GLY A 31 5.82 7.35 -9.88
C GLY A 31 5.11 8.33 -10.81
N ASP A 32 5.30 8.17 -12.12
CA ASP A 32 4.66 9.04 -13.11
C ASP A 32 3.13 8.92 -13.04
N SER A 33 2.59 7.72 -12.79
CA SER A 33 1.14 7.49 -12.78
C SER A 33 0.45 8.09 -11.55
N CYS A 34 1.18 8.34 -10.46
CA CYS A 34 0.62 8.89 -9.23
C CYS A 34 1.23 10.25 -8.86
N ASN A 35 1.88 10.91 -9.82
CA ASN A 35 2.56 12.19 -9.58
C ASN A 35 3.52 12.11 -8.39
N TRP A 36 4.36 11.08 -8.41
CA TRP A 36 5.38 10.82 -7.39
C TRP A 36 4.81 10.83 -5.98
N TYR A 37 3.70 10.07 -5.82
CA TYR A 37 3.01 9.81 -4.54
C TYR A 37 2.25 10.99 -3.96
N GLU A 38 2.02 12.04 -4.76
CA GLU A 38 1.05 13.09 -4.40
C GLU A 38 -0.37 12.52 -4.36
N THR A 39 -0.66 11.59 -5.27
CA THR A 39 -1.89 10.81 -5.27
C THR A 39 -1.57 9.42 -4.74
N PRO A 40 -2.34 8.88 -3.79
CA PRO A 40 -1.99 7.59 -3.18
C PRO A 40 -2.36 6.37 -4.03
N ILE A 41 -2.68 6.56 -5.29
CA ILE A 41 -2.94 5.47 -6.22
C ILE A 41 -2.26 5.74 -7.56
N GLY A 42 -1.57 4.74 -8.07
CA GLY A 42 -0.94 4.76 -9.37
C GLY A 42 -1.20 3.45 -10.09
N LYS A 43 -0.41 3.19 -11.14
CA LYS A 43 -0.56 1.96 -11.94
C LYS A 43 0.78 1.40 -12.37
N ILE A 44 0.83 0.08 -12.47
CA ILE A 44 1.89 -0.66 -13.14
C ILE A 44 1.21 -1.61 -14.12
N ASN A 45 1.54 -1.52 -15.41
CA ASN A 45 0.96 -2.37 -16.47
C ASN A 45 -0.58 -2.37 -16.44
N GLY A 46 -1.18 -1.22 -16.12
CA GLY A 46 -2.64 -1.09 -16.08
C GLY A 46 -3.31 -1.58 -14.81
N TYR A 47 -2.54 -2.13 -13.85
CA TYR A 47 -3.07 -2.58 -12.56
C TYR A 47 -2.81 -1.53 -11.48
N GLU A 48 -3.81 -1.22 -10.68
CA GLU A 48 -3.71 -0.22 -9.62
C GLU A 48 -2.70 -0.64 -8.54
N VAL A 49 -1.95 0.35 -8.06
CA VAL A 49 -1.06 0.23 -6.91
C VAL A 49 -1.42 1.33 -5.94
N VAL A 50 -1.72 0.98 -4.69
CA VAL A 50 -1.94 1.96 -3.64
C VAL A 50 -0.63 2.21 -2.92
N ALA A 51 -0.29 3.47 -2.70
CA ALA A 51 0.96 3.85 -2.04
C ALA A 51 0.71 5.07 -1.15
N PHE A 52 0.47 4.81 0.14
CA PHE A 52 0.35 5.87 1.13
C PHE A 52 1.73 6.22 1.67
N LYS A 53 2.08 7.51 1.65
CA LYS A 53 3.29 8.01 2.29
C LYS A 53 3.11 7.93 3.80
N VAL A 54 4.04 7.27 4.46
CA VAL A 54 4.04 7.12 5.92
C VAL A 54 5.45 7.35 6.46
N ASN A 55 5.59 7.57 7.75
CA ASN A 55 6.89 7.59 8.39
C ASN A 55 7.42 6.16 8.50
N SER A 56 8.74 5.97 8.38
CA SER A 56 9.32 4.66 8.62
C SER A 56 9.06 4.22 10.07
N GLY A 57 8.90 2.94 10.26
CA GLY A 57 8.59 2.38 11.57
C GLY A 57 7.90 1.03 11.48
N THR A 58 7.42 0.57 12.62
CA THR A 58 6.66 -0.68 12.71
C THR A 58 5.19 -0.36 12.90
N TYR A 59 4.35 -0.98 12.09
CA TYR A 59 2.90 -0.80 12.10
C TYR A 59 2.22 -2.10 12.47
N TYR A 60 0.98 -2.03 12.88
CA TYR A 60 0.18 -3.21 13.23
C TYR A 60 -1.26 -3.05 12.76
N ASP A 61 -1.94 -4.16 12.54
CA ASP A 61 -3.38 -4.14 12.29
C ASP A 61 -4.15 -4.68 13.50
N GLN A 62 -5.48 -4.62 13.42
CA GLN A 62 -6.34 -5.07 14.52
C GLN A 62 -6.31 -6.59 14.73
N HIS A 63 -5.71 -7.34 13.81
CA HIS A 63 -5.59 -8.79 13.89
C HIS A 63 -4.24 -9.25 14.45
N GLY A 64 -3.39 -8.29 14.86
CA GLY A 64 -2.07 -8.59 15.41
C GLY A 64 -0.97 -8.82 14.38
N ASN A 65 -1.23 -8.62 13.09
CA ASN A 65 -0.18 -8.66 12.08
C ASN A 65 0.65 -7.39 12.15
N THR A 66 1.96 -7.53 11.97
CA THR A 66 2.88 -6.40 11.97
C THR A 66 3.43 -6.13 10.57
N TYR A 67 3.73 -4.86 10.29
CA TYR A 67 4.25 -4.41 9.02
C TYR A 67 5.42 -3.48 9.30
N HIS A 68 6.62 -3.89 8.88
CA HIS A 68 7.80 -3.04 9.02
C HIS A 68 7.93 -2.19 7.75
N CYS A 69 8.06 -0.87 7.92
CA CYS A 69 8.13 0.05 6.79
C CYS A 69 9.45 0.82 6.80
N ASP A 70 10.29 0.57 5.81
CA ASP A 70 11.55 1.28 5.59
C ASP A 70 11.43 2.30 4.46
N SER A 71 10.67 1.98 3.40
CA SER A 71 10.63 2.84 2.20
C SER A 71 9.82 4.11 2.39
N GLY A 72 9.00 4.18 3.43
CA GLY A 72 8.07 5.28 3.62
C GLY A 72 6.77 5.13 2.84
N LEU A 73 6.50 3.94 2.30
CA LEU A 73 5.28 3.65 1.53
C LEU A 73 4.64 2.38 2.04
N ILE A 74 3.40 2.46 2.51
CA ILE A 74 2.58 1.27 2.77
C ILE A 74 1.41 1.29 1.81
N GLY A 75 1.15 0.17 1.18
CA GLY A 75 0.06 0.08 0.22
C GLY A 75 -0.23 -1.31 -0.26
N LEU A 76 -0.81 -1.35 -1.45
CA LEU A 76 -1.26 -2.57 -2.11
C LEU A 76 -0.64 -2.67 -3.49
N ILE A 77 -0.12 -3.83 -3.83
CA ILE A 77 0.33 -4.13 -5.19
C ILE A 77 -0.36 -5.42 -5.66
N HIS A 78 -0.92 -5.39 -6.88
CA HIS A 78 -1.56 -6.55 -7.45
C HIS A 78 -0.56 -7.69 -7.59
N VAL A 79 -0.97 -8.92 -7.27
CA VAL A 79 -0.06 -10.08 -7.26
C VAL A 79 0.65 -10.29 -8.61
N VAL A 80 0.00 -9.92 -9.70
CA VAL A 80 0.56 -10.02 -11.06
C VAL A 80 1.86 -9.21 -11.23
N ASN A 81 1.95 -8.05 -10.56
CA ASN A 81 3.09 -7.15 -10.69
C ASN A 81 4.06 -7.22 -9.52
N ALA A 82 3.76 -8.04 -8.51
CA ALA A 82 4.59 -8.09 -7.31
C ALA A 82 5.89 -8.84 -7.58
N ASN A 83 6.99 -8.26 -7.11
CA ASN A 83 8.31 -8.88 -7.11
C ASN A 83 8.83 -8.81 -5.68
N LEU A 84 8.45 -9.80 -4.86
CA LEU A 84 8.67 -9.75 -3.42
C LEU A 84 10.13 -10.01 -3.08
N CYS A 85 10.75 -9.08 -2.35
CA CYS A 85 12.07 -9.26 -1.76
C CYS A 85 11.98 -9.93 -0.39
N GLU A 86 10.81 -9.86 0.24
CA GLU A 86 10.51 -10.52 1.52
C GLU A 86 9.03 -10.86 1.57
N PRO A 87 8.62 -11.79 2.46
CA PRO A 87 7.21 -12.19 2.55
C PRO A 87 6.30 -11.03 2.89
N MET A 88 5.16 -10.95 2.21
CA MET A 88 4.14 -9.94 2.46
C MET A 88 2.78 -10.62 2.62
N ARG A 89 1.89 -9.94 3.33
CA ARG A 89 0.54 -10.43 3.54
C ARG A 89 -0.28 -10.29 2.28
N LYS A 90 -0.95 -11.37 1.86
CA LYS A 90 -1.90 -11.34 0.74
C LYS A 90 -3.28 -10.99 1.27
N ILE A 91 -3.96 -10.08 0.56
CA ILE A 91 -5.34 -9.71 0.87
C ILE A 91 -6.16 -9.83 -0.42
N VAL A 92 -7.39 -10.32 -0.29
CA VAL A 92 -8.28 -10.54 -1.43
C VAL A 92 -9.52 -9.66 -1.26
N PHE A 93 -9.81 -8.84 -2.27
CA PHE A 93 -11.04 -8.06 -2.33
C PHE A 93 -11.98 -8.69 -3.35
N LYS A 94 -13.15 -9.12 -2.90
CA LYS A 94 -14.15 -9.74 -3.77
C LYS A 94 -14.95 -8.73 -4.58
N LYS A 95 -14.86 -7.45 -4.20
CA LYS A 95 -15.53 -6.33 -4.86
C LYS A 95 -14.64 -5.10 -4.78
N PRO A 96 -14.91 -4.05 -5.59
CA PRO A 96 -14.15 -2.79 -5.48
C PRO A 96 -14.20 -2.26 -4.05
N THR A 97 -13.07 -1.77 -3.56
CA THR A 97 -12.86 -1.49 -2.14
C THR A 97 -12.23 -0.13 -1.93
N TRP A 98 -12.66 0.57 -0.88
CA TRP A 98 -12.08 1.83 -0.45
C TRP A 98 -10.82 1.58 0.37
N CYS A 99 -9.79 2.39 0.07
CA CYS A 99 -8.59 2.51 0.90
C CYS A 99 -8.40 3.97 1.22
N CYS A 100 -8.03 4.28 2.46
CA CYS A 100 -7.80 5.68 2.80
C CYS A 100 -6.77 5.84 3.91
N GLU A 101 -6.22 7.04 4.00
CA GLU A 101 -5.34 7.45 5.10
C GLU A 101 -5.98 8.65 5.79
N LEU A 102 -6.04 8.60 7.13
CA LEU A 102 -6.56 9.68 7.94
C LEU A 102 -5.76 9.74 9.24
N ASN A 103 -5.08 10.86 9.46
CA ASN A 103 -4.29 11.09 10.68
C ASN A 103 -3.26 10.00 10.96
N GLY A 104 -2.62 9.48 9.91
CA GLY A 104 -1.60 8.44 10.06
C GLY A 104 -2.16 7.03 10.21
N VAL A 105 -3.47 6.87 10.19
CA VAL A 105 -4.13 5.56 10.23
C VAL A 105 -4.51 5.17 8.80
N LEU A 106 -4.16 3.95 8.41
CA LEU A 106 -4.44 3.44 7.08
C LEU A 106 -5.60 2.45 7.13
N PHE A 107 -6.53 2.61 6.20
CA PHE A 107 -7.70 1.74 6.09
C PHE A 107 -7.67 1.04 4.73
N PHE A 108 -7.66 -0.29 4.76
CA PHE A 108 -7.76 -1.13 3.57
C PHE A 108 -9.01 -1.99 3.74
N ASP A 109 -10.17 -1.42 3.44
CA ASP A 109 -11.48 -1.96 3.78
C ASP A 109 -11.59 -2.09 5.31
N ASP A 110 -11.72 -3.30 5.84
CA ASP A 110 -11.80 -3.55 7.29
C ASP A 110 -10.42 -3.74 7.95
N CYS A 111 -9.36 -3.78 7.17
CA CYS A 111 -8.00 -3.87 7.71
C CYS A 111 -7.49 -2.48 8.06
N VAL A 112 -7.30 -2.22 9.36
CA VAL A 112 -6.89 -0.92 9.89
C VAL A 112 -5.47 -1.02 10.41
N ILE A 113 -4.57 -0.20 9.85
CA ILE A 113 -3.14 -0.22 10.17
C ILE A 113 -2.72 1.06 10.89
N LYS A 114 -2.06 0.89 12.03
CA LYS A 114 -1.57 1.98 12.87
C LYS A 114 -0.10 1.80 13.20
N VAL A 115 0.58 2.91 13.45
CA VAL A 115 1.98 2.84 13.91
C VAL A 115 2.04 2.31 15.34
N ILE A 116 2.97 1.36 15.58
CA ILE A 116 3.32 0.93 16.94
C ILE A 116 4.51 1.77 17.43
N LYS A 117 5.55 1.86 16.59
CA LYS A 117 6.80 2.49 16.97
C LYS A 117 7.41 3.18 15.75
N PRO A 118 7.45 4.52 15.72
CA PRO A 118 8.18 5.25 14.67
C PRO A 118 9.68 5.03 14.84
N ASP A 119 10.36 5.03 13.72
CA ASP A 119 11.83 5.02 13.74
C ASP A 119 12.38 6.39 14.04
#